data_179887cfbc2b08213fa7b84b0e0c0be4
#
_entry.id   179887cfbc2b08213fa7b84b0e0c0be4
#
_cell.length_a   1.000
_cell.length_b   1.000
_cell.length_c   1.000
_cell.angle_alpha   90.00
_cell.angle_beta   90.00
_cell.angle_gamma   90.00
#
_symmetry.space_group_name_H-M   'P 1'
#
loop_
_entity.id
_entity.type
_entity.pdbx_description
1 polymer ?
#
loop_
_entity_poly.entity_id
_entity_poly.type
_entity_poly.pdbx_seq_one_letter_code
_entity_poly.pdbx_strand_id
1 'polypeptide(L)'
;SCDYQHGEKVSSLRLSTVGDYRGHESLVIRLLHDEEQDLHFWFQDMNELGEQYRQRGLYLFAGPVGSGKTTLMHELAKSLFKGQQVMSIEDPVEIKQDDMLQLQLNEAIGLTYENLIKLSLRHRPDLLIIGEIRDSETARAVVRASLTGATVFSTIHAKSIRGVYERLLELGVTEEELAVVLQGVCYQRLIGGGGIVDFAN
;
A
#
# COMPACT_ATOMS: atom_id res chain seq x y z
N SER A 1 11.99 11.57 6.99
CA SER A 1 11.83 10.77 8.21
C SER A 1 13.14 10.71 8.99
N CYS A 2 13.06 10.54 10.29
CA CYS A 2 14.22 10.32 11.16
C CYS A 2 13.80 9.35 12.27
N ASP A 3 14.79 8.65 12.81
CA ASP A 3 14.56 7.79 13.96
C ASP A 3 14.89 8.59 15.25
N TYR A 4 14.02 8.43 16.25
CA TYR A 4 14.18 9.02 17.58
C TYR A 4 14.33 7.90 18.61
N GLN A 5 15.41 7.94 19.37
CA GLN A 5 15.69 6.96 20.42
C GLN A 5 15.38 7.55 21.79
N HIS A 6 14.55 6.84 22.56
CA HIS A 6 14.28 7.14 23.96
C HIS A 6 14.49 5.88 24.80
N GLY A 7 15.61 5.82 25.52
CA GLY A 7 16.04 4.61 26.22
C GLY A 7 16.40 3.51 25.22
N GLU A 8 15.81 2.33 25.40
CA GLU A 8 15.97 1.19 24.48
C GLU A 8 14.97 1.20 23.30
N LYS A 9 13.96 2.08 23.34
CA LYS A 9 12.92 2.15 22.31
C LYS A 9 13.34 3.14 21.22
N VAL A 10 13.33 2.68 19.97
CA VAL A 10 13.50 3.50 18.77
C VAL A 10 12.14 3.71 18.14
N SER A 11 11.79 4.93 17.82
CA SER A 11 10.55 5.29 17.12
C SER A 11 10.88 6.06 15.87
N SER A 12 10.31 5.66 14.74
CA SER A 12 10.44 6.39 13.49
C SER A 12 9.48 7.57 13.46
N LEU A 13 9.98 8.74 13.07
CA LEU A 13 9.23 10.00 13.02
C LEU A 13 9.17 10.53 11.59
N ARG A 14 8.01 11.02 11.18
CA ARG A 14 7.87 11.84 9.97
C ARG A 14 7.59 13.29 10.37
N LEU A 15 8.48 14.17 9.95
CA LEU A 15 8.39 15.61 10.22
C LEU A 15 7.95 16.33 8.97
N SER A 16 7.02 17.28 9.11
CA SER A 16 6.63 18.21 8.06
C SER A 16 6.57 19.61 8.63
N THR A 17 7.26 20.56 7.99
CA THR A 17 7.27 21.97 8.38
C THR A 17 6.72 22.83 7.26
N VAL A 18 6.05 23.91 7.62
CA VAL A 18 5.61 24.94 6.69
C VAL A 18 5.74 26.30 7.37
N GLY A 19 6.30 27.27 6.66
CA GLY A 19 6.39 28.65 7.09
C GLY A 19 5.32 29.54 6.44
N ASP A 20 4.79 30.51 7.18
CA ASP A 20 3.92 31.55 6.63
C ASP A 20 4.75 32.75 6.14
N TYR A 21 4.09 33.71 5.46
CA TYR A 21 4.74 34.91 4.94
C TYR A 21 5.22 35.90 6.03
N ARG A 22 4.85 35.65 7.29
CA ARG A 22 5.28 36.46 8.46
C ARG A 22 6.43 35.86 9.21
N GLY A 23 6.92 34.67 8.78
CA GLY A 23 8.00 33.93 9.42
C GLY A 23 7.55 33.07 10.60
N HIS A 24 6.25 32.80 10.77
CA HIS A 24 5.80 31.79 11.70
C HIS A 24 5.94 30.40 11.06
N GLU A 25 6.38 29.43 11.83
CA GLU A 25 6.54 28.05 11.39
C GLU A 25 5.55 27.14 12.09
N SER A 26 5.02 26.18 11.34
CA SER A 26 4.22 25.06 11.86
C SER A 26 4.98 23.76 11.65
N LEU A 27 5.00 22.91 12.68
CA LEU A 27 5.61 21.60 12.66
C LEU A 27 4.55 20.53 12.93
N VAL A 28 4.44 19.55 12.05
CA VAL A 28 3.66 18.34 12.26
C VAL A 28 4.63 17.18 12.45
N ILE A 29 4.49 16.47 13.57
CA ILE A 29 5.25 15.27 13.89
C ILE A 29 4.30 14.09 13.85
N ARG A 30 4.54 13.12 12.95
CA ARG A 30 3.84 11.86 12.93
C ARG A 30 4.75 10.78 13.53
N LEU A 31 4.27 10.11 14.56
CA LEU A 31 4.90 8.92 15.11
C LEU A 31 4.54 7.74 14.21
N LEU A 32 5.53 7.01 13.74
CA LEU A 32 5.34 5.76 13.01
C LEU A 32 5.48 4.63 14.04
N HIS A 33 4.48 3.78 14.09
CA HIS A 33 4.46 2.67 15.05
C HIS A 33 5.11 1.45 14.43
N ASP A 34 6.13 0.92 15.11
CA ASP A 34 6.85 -0.31 14.72
C ASP A 34 6.25 -1.56 15.40
N GLU A 35 5.12 -1.43 16.13
CA GLU A 35 4.53 -2.55 16.87
C GLU A 35 3.54 -3.31 15.99
N GLU A 36 3.63 -4.65 16.01
CA GLU A 36 2.61 -5.53 15.46
C GLU A 36 1.28 -5.20 16.14
N GLN A 37 0.27 -4.90 15.32
CA GLN A 37 -1.08 -4.63 15.81
C GLN A 37 -1.94 -5.86 15.55
N ASP A 38 -2.58 -6.39 16.57
CA ASP A 38 -3.61 -7.41 16.40
C ASP A 38 -4.78 -6.80 15.61
N LEU A 39 -4.97 -7.26 14.37
CA LEU A 39 -6.08 -6.82 13.54
C LEU A 39 -7.36 -7.47 14.03
N HIS A 40 -8.33 -6.65 14.36
CA HIS A 40 -9.67 -7.08 14.73
C HIS A 40 -10.67 -6.71 13.64
N PHE A 41 -11.40 -7.70 13.13
CA PHE A 41 -12.50 -7.50 12.18
C PHE A 41 -13.82 -7.91 12.81
N TRP A 42 -14.89 -7.15 12.53
CA TRP A 42 -16.20 -7.42 13.11
C TRP A 42 -16.91 -8.65 12.53
N PHE A 43 -16.69 -8.96 11.25
CA PHE A 43 -17.47 -9.94 10.51
C PHE A 43 -16.66 -10.99 9.78
N GLN A 44 -15.34 -10.88 9.76
CA GLN A 44 -14.45 -11.76 8.99
C GLN A 44 -13.19 -12.02 9.80
N ASP A 45 -12.54 -13.16 9.54
CA ASP A 45 -11.20 -13.42 10.03
C ASP A 45 -10.16 -13.31 8.90
N MET A 46 -8.86 -13.31 9.26
CA MET A 46 -7.77 -13.17 8.31
C MET A 46 -7.68 -14.34 7.33
N ASN A 47 -8.12 -15.55 7.72
CA ASN A 47 -8.08 -16.72 6.84
C ASN A 47 -9.15 -16.60 5.76
N GLU A 48 -10.38 -16.21 6.14
CA GLU A 48 -11.47 -15.96 5.20
C GLU A 48 -11.12 -14.86 4.21
N LEU A 49 -10.52 -13.76 4.70
CA LEU A 49 -10.01 -12.69 3.85
C LEU A 49 -8.94 -13.21 2.91
N GLY A 50 -7.99 -14.02 3.40
CA GLY A 50 -6.89 -14.57 2.62
C GLY A 50 -7.32 -15.42 1.42
N GLU A 51 -8.45 -16.16 1.53
CA GLU A 51 -8.98 -16.96 0.43
C GLU A 51 -9.29 -16.14 -0.83
N GLN A 52 -9.56 -14.85 -0.68
CA GLN A 52 -9.89 -13.92 -1.76
C GLN A 52 -8.68 -13.53 -2.63
N TYR A 53 -7.45 -13.75 -2.14
CA TYR A 53 -6.21 -13.27 -2.76
C TYR A 53 -5.37 -14.40 -3.42
N ARG A 54 -6.00 -15.50 -3.83
CA ARG A 54 -5.30 -16.68 -4.36
C ARG A 54 -4.84 -16.56 -5.80
N GLN A 55 -5.45 -15.67 -6.58
CA GLN A 55 -5.13 -15.52 -8.01
C GLN A 55 -4.01 -14.50 -8.20
N ARG A 56 -3.20 -14.70 -9.25
CA ARG A 56 -2.21 -13.70 -9.66
C ARG A 56 -2.90 -12.54 -10.36
N GLY A 57 -2.46 -11.33 -10.07
CA GLY A 57 -3.01 -10.11 -10.65
C GLY A 57 -2.98 -8.95 -9.67
N LEU A 58 -3.79 -7.94 -9.92
CA LEU A 58 -3.86 -6.72 -9.15
C LEU A 58 -4.96 -6.79 -8.08
N TYR A 59 -4.58 -6.51 -6.86
CA TYR A 59 -5.51 -6.31 -5.74
C TYR A 59 -5.36 -4.90 -5.18
N LEU A 60 -6.47 -4.21 -5.04
CA LEU A 60 -6.50 -2.83 -4.59
C LEU A 60 -7.18 -2.70 -3.23
N PHE A 61 -6.48 -1.99 -2.34
CA PHE A 61 -6.96 -1.69 -0.99
C PHE A 61 -7.43 -0.24 -0.95
N ALA A 62 -8.72 -0.03 -0.79
CA ALA A 62 -9.35 1.27 -0.80
C ALA A 62 -10.02 1.60 0.54
N GLY A 63 -10.31 2.87 0.77
CA GLY A 63 -11.00 3.35 1.97
C GLY A 63 -10.48 4.71 2.43
N PRO A 64 -11.08 5.30 3.46
CA PRO A 64 -10.67 6.58 4.02
C PRO A 64 -9.23 6.59 4.52
N VAL A 65 -8.68 7.78 4.73
CA VAL A 65 -7.40 7.93 5.45
C VAL A 65 -7.54 7.39 6.86
N GLY A 66 -6.54 6.61 7.30
CA GLY A 66 -6.55 6.00 8.63
C GLY A 66 -7.48 4.79 8.78
N SER A 67 -8.03 4.23 7.69
CA SER A 67 -8.85 3.02 7.75
C SER A 67 -8.05 1.71 7.89
N GLY A 68 -6.71 1.77 7.96
CA GLY A 68 -5.86 0.59 8.12
C GLY A 68 -5.53 -0.17 6.85
N LYS A 69 -5.70 0.43 5.66
CA LYS A 69 -5.40 -0.21 4.35
C LYS A 69 -3.99 -0.78 4.28
N THR A 70 -3.00 0.05 4.61
CA THR A 70 -1.59 -0.35 4.59
C THR A 70 -1.33 -1.50 5.57
N THR A 71 -1.88 -1.42 6.78
CA THR A 71 -1.75 -2.46 7.80
C THR A 71 -2.35 -3.79 7.32
N LEU A 72 -3.59 -3.78 6.82
CA LEU A 72 -4.23 -4.98 6.29
C LEU A 72 -3.44 -5.57 5.11
N MET A 73 -2.99 -4.72 4.18
CA MET A 73 -2.21 -5.14 3.03
C MET A 73 -0.91 -5.84 3.44
N HIS A 74 -0.18 -5.30 4.42
CA HIS A 74 1.05 -5.89 4.94
C HIS A 74 0.78 -7.20 5.71
N GLU A 75 -0.27 -7.27 6.53
CA GLU A 75 -0.62 -8.49 7.25
C GLU A 75 -1.06 -9.62 6.30
N LEU A 76 -1.82 -9.31 5.26
CA LEU A 76 -2.15 -10.28 4.21
C LEU A 76 -0.88 -10.74 3.47
N ALA A 77 0.02 -9.83 3.13
CA ALA A 77 1.28 -10.18 2.50
C ALA A 77 2.11 -11.13 3.38
N LYS A 78 2.26 -10.83 4.67
CA LYS A 78 2.98 -11.65 5.65
C LYS A 78 2.35 -13.04 5.81
N SER A 79 1.03 -13.12 5.83
CA SER A 79 0.30 -14.38 6.00
C SER A 79 0.34 -15.25 4.73
N LEU A 80 0.01 -14.67 3.57
CA LEU A 80 -0.20 -15.42 2.33
C LEU A 80 1.09 -15.75 1.58
N PHE A 81 2.13 -14.90 1.73
CA PHE A 81 3.39 -15.03 1.00
C PHE A 81 4.57 -15.40 1.92
N LYS A 82 4.28 -16.05 3.05
CA LYS A 82 5.31 -16.51 3.99
C LYS A 82 6.33 -17.41 3.30
N GLY A 83 7.62 -17.03 3.39
CA GLY A 83 8.72 -17.78 2.77
C GLY A 83 8.85 -17.58 1.26
N GLN A 84 8.09 -16.67 0.68
CA GLN A 84 8.17 -16.27 -0.73
C GLN A 84 8.89 -14.92 -0.84
N GLN A 85 9.25 -14.53 -2.07
CA GLN A 85 9.93 -13.27 -2.30
C GLN A 85 8.92 -12.12 -2.38
N VAL A 86 8.83 -11.33 -1.30
CA VAL A 86 7.99 -10.14 -1.23
C VAL A 86 8.85 -8.90 -1.35
N MET A 87 8.44 -7.98 -2.21
CA MET A 87 9.07 -6.67 -2.36
C MET A 87 8.02 -5.58 -2.17
N SER A 88 8.41 -4.48 -1.52
CA SER A 88 7.57 -3.28 -1.44
C SER A 88 8.28 -2.04 -1.98
N ILE A 89 7.49 -1.09 -2.48
CA ILE A 89 7.91 0.24 -2.94
C ILE A 89 7.00 1.26 -2.27
N GLU A 90 7.55 2.10 -1.40
CA GLU A 90 6.78 2.94 -0.49
C GLU A 90 7.32 4.39 -0.42
N ASP A 91 6.48 5.34 -0.01
CA ASP A 91 6.85 6.75 0.13
C ASP A 91 6.28 7.39 1.42
N PRO A 92 7.00 7.29 2.54
CA PRO A 92 8.12 6.40 2.87
C PRO A 92 7.63 5.02 3.35
N VAL A 93 8.58 4.12 3.70
CA VAL A 93 8.27 2.89 4.45
C VAL A 93 7.71 3.29 5.82
N GLU A 94 6.46 2.88 6.10
CA GLU A 94 5.77 3.18 7.36
C GLU A 94 5.84 2.01 8.35
N ILE A 95 5.76 0.77 7.87
CA ILE A 95 5.80 -0.46 8.67
C ILE A 95 7.05 -1.24 8.25
N LYS A 96 8.02 -1.37 9.13
CA LYS A 96 9.25 -2.13 8.87
C LYS A 96 8.97 -3.63 8.96
N GLN A 97 9.40 -4.40 7.97
CA GLN A 97 9.21 -5.84 7.87
C GLN A 97 10.53 -6.50 7.49
N ASP A 98 11.07 -7.33 8.38
CA ASP A 98 12.39 -7.96 8.20
C ASP A 98 12.38 -9.07 7.13
N ASP A 99 11.22 -9.59 6.79
CA ASP A 99 11.00 -10.65 5.81
C ASP A 99 10.67 -10.15 4.40
N MET A 100 10.69 -8.83 4.18
CA MET A 100 10.43 -8.18 2.90
C MET A 100 11.59 -7.31 2.44
N LEU A 101 11.81 -7.22 1.14
CA LEU A 101 12.71 -6.22 0.56
C LEU A 101 11.94 -4.93 0.33
N GLN A 102 12.10 -3.97 1.24
CA GLN A 102 11.38 -2.70 1.23
C GLN A 102 12.22 -1.60 0.56
N LEU A 103 11.73 -1.08 -0.56
CA LEU A 103 12.34 0.01 -1.32
C LEU A 103 11.60 1.31 -1.02
N GLN A 104 12.33 2.38 -0.83
CA GLN A 104 11.76 3.70 -0.57
C GLN A 104 12.04 4.65 -1.72
N LEU A 105 11.03 5.45 -2.09
CA LEU A 105 11.17 6.49 -3.09
C LEU A 105 12.22 7.53 -2.68
N ASN A 106 12.97 8.01 -3.68
CA ASN A 106 13.87 9.14 -3.54
C ASN A 106 13.98 9.86 -4.90
N GLU A 107 13.07 10.78 -5.14
CA GLU A 107 12.98 11.51 -6.41
C GLU A 107 14.24 12.33 -6.70
N ALA A 108 14.96 12.79 -5.66
CA ALA A 108 16.18 13.57 -5.82
C ALA A 108 17.30 12.82 -6.58
N ILE A 109 17.26 11.48 -6.54
CA ILE A 109 18.21 10.60 -7.24
C ILE A 109 17.53 9.72 -8.30
N GLY A 110 16.29 10.05 -8.68
CA GLY A 110 15.56 9.35 -9.75
C GLY A 110 14.93 8.02 -9.34
N LEU A 111 14.82 7.71 -8.04
CA LEU A 111 14.09 6.54 -7.54
C LEU A 111 12.60 6.84 -7.46
N THR A 112 11.94 6.83 -8.61
CA THR A 112 10.47 7.00 -8.77
C THR A 112 9.77 5.64 -8.69
N TYR A 113 8.43 5.64 -8.53
CA TYR A 113 7.64 4.41 -8.60
C TYR A 113 7.91 3.63 -9.89
N GLU A 114 7.88 4.29 -11.05
CA GLU A 114 8.10 3.62 -12.34
C GLU A 114 9.47 2.93 -12.41
N ASN A 115 10.52 3.61 -11.99
CA ASN A 115 11.88 3.06 -12.03
C ASN A 115 12.07 1.90 -11.05
N LEU A 116 11.53 2.04 -9.83
CA LEU A 116 11.61 0.98 -8.82
C LEU A 116 10.77 -0.23 -9.19
N ILE A 117 9.57 -0.05 -9.78
CA ILE A 117 8.76 -1.15 -10.31
C ILE A 117 9.52 -1.92 -11.39
N LYS A 118 10.10 -1.21 -12.39
CA LYS A 118 10.91 -1.84 -13.45
C LYS A 118 12.09 -2.64 -12.89
N LEU A 119 12.74 -2.12 -11.86
CA LEU A 119 13.83 -2.80 -11.18
C LEU A 119 13.34 -4.04 -10.44
N SER A 120 12.26 -3.91 -9.67
CA SER A 120 11.68 -4.99 -8.87
C SER A 120 11.24 -6.19 -9.73
N LEU A 121 10.66 -5.95 -10.89
CA LEU A 121 10.24 -7.03 -11.81
C LEU A 121 11.40 -7.90 -12.28
N ARG A 122 12.64 -7.39 -12.32
CA ARG A 122 13.84 -8.20 -12.65
C ARG A 122 14.20 -9.19 -11.55
N HIS A 123 13.77 -8.92 -10.33
CA HIS A 123 13.93 -9.82 -9.18
C HIS A 123 12.86 -10.92 -9.14
N ARG A 124 11.84 -10.85 -10.01
CA ARG A 124 10.73 -11.81 -10.09
C ARG A 124 10.03 -12.06 -8.74
N PRO A 125 9.56 -11.02 -8.06
CA PRO A 125 8.88 -11.20 -6.78
C PRO A 125 7.60 -12.02 -6.95
N ASP A 126 7.26 -12.81 -5.93
CA ASP A 126 5.97 -13.49 -5.85
C ASP A 126 4.85 -12.50 -5.54
N LEU A 127 5.16 -11.49 -4.71
CA LEU A 127 4.31 -10.35 -4.42
C LEU A 127 5.09 -9.04 -4.54
N LEU A 128 4.53 -8.09 -5.27
CA LEU A 128 5.00 -6.70 -5.33
C LEU A 128 3.96 -5.77 -4.69
N ILE A 129 4.33 -5.16 -3.58
CA ILE A 129 3.52 -4.15 -2.91
C ILE A 129 3.92 -2.77 -3.45
N ILE A 130 2.94 -1.99 -3.89
CA ILE A 130 3.15 -0.61 -4.34
C ILE A 130 2.32 0.30 -3.45
N GLY A 131 2.96 1.13 -2.67
CA GLY A 131 2.39 1.89 -1.55
C GLY A 131 1.03 2.51 -1.88
N GLU A 132 0.97 3.34 -2.91
CA GLU A 132 -0.31 3.90 -3.37
C GLU A 132 -0.30 4.34 -4.84
N ILE A 133 -1.49 4.34 -5.45
CA ILE A 133 -1.75 4.89 -6.79
C ILE A 133 -2.33 6.29 -6.64
N ARG A 134 -1.51 7.32 -6.97
CA ARG A 134 -1.90 8.74 -6.91
C ARG A 134 -2.14 9.37 -8.28
N ASP A 135 -1.38 8.93 -9.27
CA ASP A 135 -1.29 9.53 -10.60
C ASP A 135 -1.33 8.48 -11.72
N SER A 136 -1.44 8.95 -12.95
CA SER A 136 -1.55 8.11 -14.15
C SER A 136 -0.26 7.34 -14.46
N GLU A 137 0.91 7.86 -14.11
CA GLU A 137 2.19 7.19 -14.33
C GLU A 137 2.29 5.94 -13.43
N THR A 138 2.00 6.10 -12.14
CA THR A 138 1.96 4.99 -11.17
C THR A 138 0.87 3.98 -11.55
N ALA A 139 -0.34 4.43 -11.92
CA ALA A 139 -1.44 3.54 -12.32
C ALA A 139 -1.03 2.64 -13.50
N ARG A 140 -0.45 3.22 -14.56
CA ARG A 140 0.04 2.46 -15.72
C ARG A 140 1.19 1.52 -15.39
N ALA A 141 2.09 1.92 -14.48
CA ALA A 141 3.20 1.08 -14.06
C ALA A 141 2.69 -0.14 -13.26
N VAL A 142 1.70 0.05 -12.38
CA VAL A 142 1.02 -1.02 -11.62
C VAL A 142 0.32 -2.01 -12.54
N VAL A 143 -0.46 -1.52 -13.51
CA VAL A 143 -1.12 -2.39 -14.51
C VAL A 143 -0.10 -3.19 -15.30
N ARG A 144 0.96 -2.55 -15.80
CA ARG A 144 2.05 -3.24 -16.51
C ARG A 144 2.72 -4.31 -15.66
N ALA A 145 2.98 -4.03 -14.37
CA ALA A 145 3.54 -5.02 -13.46
C ALA A 145 2.64 -6.24 -13.32
N SER A 146 1.33 -6.04 -13.17
CA SER A 146 0.35 -7.13 -13.06
C SER A 146 0.25 -7.95 -14.35
N LEU A 147 0.39 -7.34 -15.53
CA LEU A 147 0.41 -8.03 -16.82
C LEU A 147 1.63 -8.96 -17.00
N THR A 148 2.71 -8.77 -16.23
CA THR A 148 3.86 -9.70 -16.25
C THR A 148 3.61 -11.01 -15.51
N GLY A 149 2.44 -11.16 -14.87
CA GLY A 149 2.07 -12.33 -14.08
C GLY A 149 2.51 -12.27 -12.60
N ALA A 150 3.01 -11.12 -12.13
CA ALA A 150 3.24 -10.89 -10.71
C ALA A 150 1.91 -10.64 -9.98
N THR A 151 1.83 -11.06 -8.72
CA THR A 151 0.77 -10.57 -7.83
C THR A 151 1.16 -9.17 -7.36
N VAL A 152 0.26 -8.22 -7.49
CA VAL A 152 0.49 -6.83 -7.12
C VAL A 152 -0.56 -6.38 -6.12
N PHE A 153 -0.13 -5.87 -4.99
CA PHE A 153 -0.95 -5.20 -4.00
C PHE A 153 -0.68 -3.69 -4.04
N SER A 154 -1.72 -2.88 -4.03
CA SER A 154 -1.56 -1.43 -3.95
C SER A 154 -2.72 -0.77 -3.23
N THR A 155 -2.50 0.42 -2.68
CA THR A 155 -3.59 1.22 -2.12
C THR A 155 -4.07 2.27 -3.12
N ILE A 156 -5.33 2.64 -3.02
CA ILE A 156 -5.93 3.74 -3.78
C ILE A 156 -6.95 4.46 -2.92
N HIS A 157 -7.00 5.79 -3.04
CA HIS A 157 -8.01 6.58 -2.35
C HIS A 157 -9.30 6.62 -3.16
N ALA A 158 -10.37 6.00 -2.61
CA ALA A 158 -11.72 6.03 -3.16
C ALA A 158 -12.76 5.96 -2.03
N LYS A 159 -13.99 6.35 -2.32
CA LYS A 159 -15.10 6.36 -1.35
C LYS A 159 -15.95 5.08 -1.38
N SER A 160 -15.72 4.21 -2.35
CA SER A 160 -16.43 2.95 -2.55
C SER A 160 -15.66 2.06 -3.52
N ILE A 161 -16.03 0.80 -3.62
CA ILE A 161 -15.49 -0.14 -4.63
C ILE A 161 -15.70 0.42 -6.05
N ARG A 162 -16.91 0.90 -6.37
CA ARG A 162 -17.19 1.53 -7.65
C ARG A 162 -16.29 2.74 -7.91
N GLY A 163 -16.06 3.58 -6.89
CA GLY A 163 -15.17 4.73 -6.98
C GLY A 163 -13.71 4.36 -7.28
N VAL A 164 -13.27 3.13 -6.96
CA VAL A 164 -11.95 2.64 -7.36
C VAL A 164 -11.87 2.49 -8.88
N TYR A 165 -12.86 1.86 -9.50
CA TYR A 165 -12.92 1.71 -10.97
C TYR A 165 -12.96 3.07 -11.67
N GLU A 166 -13.84 3.96 -11.21
CA GLU A 166 -13.96 5.31 -11.76
C GLU A 166 -12.61 6.05 -11.66
N ARG A 167 -11.93 5.93 -10.52
CA ARG A 167 -10.63 6.57 -10.29
C ARG A 167 -9.54 6.03 -11.22
N LEU A 168 -9.49 4.73 -11.44
CA LEU A 168 -8.52 4.12 -12.38
C LEU A 168 -8.75 4.56 -13.82
N LEU A 169 -10.01 4.64 -14.24
CA LEU A 169 -10.37 5.16 -15.57
C LEU A 169 -9.95 6.63 -15.73
N GLU A 170 -10.17 7.48 -14.71
CA GLU A 170 -9.67 8.86 -14.67
C GLU A 170 -8.14 8.95 -14.80
N LEU A 171 -7.42 7.98 -14.20
CA LEU A 171 -5.97 7.89 -14.28
C LEU A 171 -5.48 7.30 -15.62
N GLY A 172 -6.39 7.01 -16.56
CA GLY A 172 -6.09 6.58 -17.91
C GLY A 172 -5.85 5.08 -18.08
N VAL A 173 -6.25 4.26 -17.11
CA VAL A 173 -6.35 2.79 -17.27
C VAL A 173 -7.63 2.48 -18.01
N THR A 174 -7.63 1.54 -18.97
CA THR A 174 -8.82 1.18 -19.73
C THR A 174 -9.62 0.07 -19.06
N GLU A 175 -10.92 -0.05 -19.43
CA GLU A 175 -11.76 -1.14 -18.92
C GLU A 175 -11.21 -2.51 -19.32
N GLU A 176 -10.67 -2.62 -20.54
CA GLU A 176 -10.07 -3.86 -21.06
C GLU A 176 -8.84 -4.26 -20.24
N GLU A 177 -7.97 -3.29 -19.88
CA GLU A 177 -6.81 -3.55 -19.02
C GLU A 177 -7.28 -4.01 -17.64
N LEU A 178 -8.27 -3.33 -17.04
CA LEU A 178 -8.82 -3.70 -15.74
C LEU A 178 -9.42 -5.11 -15.76
N ALA A 179 -10.19 -5.44 -16.78
CA ALA A 179 -10.79 -6.77 -16.93
C ALA A 179 -9.75 -7.92 -16.96
N VAL A 180 -8.51 -7.62 -17.39
CA VAL A 180 -7.44 -8.62 -17.45
C VAL A 180 -6.68 -8.72 -16.13
N VAL A 181 -6.38 -7.58 -15.48
CA VAL A 181 -5.44 -7.57 -14.35
C VAL A 181 -6.09 -7.48 -12.98
N LEU A 182 -7.26 -6.84 -12.85
CA LEU A 182 -7.88 -6.59 -11.55
C LEU A 182 -8.59 -7.84 -11.04
N GLN A 183 -8.04 -8.42 -9.98
CA GLN A 183 -8.56 -9.62 -9.35
C GLN A 183 -9.46 -9.32 -8.15
N GLY A 184 -9.30 -8.16 -7.54
CA GLY A 184 -10.16 -7.77 -6.45
C GLY A 184 -9.92 -6.37 -5.91
N VAL A 185 -10.97 -5.81 -5.35
CA VAL A 185 -10.97 -4.54 -4.62
C VAL A 185 -11.45 -4.79 -3.20
N CYS A 186 -10.59 -4.47 -2.25
CA CYS A 186 -10.86 -4.50 -0.83
C CYS A 186 -11.18 -3.08 -0.34
N TYR A 187 -12.41 -2.81 0.06
CA TYR A 187 -12.78 -1.51 0.62
C TYR A 187 -12.91 -1.62 2.14
N GLN A 188 -12.04 -0.89 2.85
CA GLN A 188 -11.90 -1.00 4.31
C GLN A 188 -12.35 0.27 5.03
N ARG A 189 -13.06 0.06 6.14
CA ARG A 189 -13.46 1.08 7.13
C ARG A 189 -13.10 0.62 8.53
N LEU A 190 -12.79 1.56 9.41
CA LEU A 190 -12.67 1.30 10.85
C LEU A 190 -13.88 1.87 11.57
N ILE A 191 -14.56 1.04 12.37
CA ILE A 191 -15.72 1.44 13.16
C ILE A 191 -15.55 0.84 14.55
N GLY A 192 -15.52 1.69 15.59
CA GLY A 192 -15.42 1.25 16.97
C GLY A 192 -14.17 0.41 17.28
N GLY A 193 -13.05 0.69 16.58
CA GLY A 193 -11.78 -0.02 16.75
C GLY A 193 -11.65 -1.34 15.97
N GLY A 194 -12.72 -1.78 15.28
CA GLY A 194 -12.67 -2.97 14.42
C GLY A 194 -12.78 -2.63 12.95
N GLY A 195 -12.15 -3.47 12.10
CA GLY A 195 -12.20 -3.36 10.65
C GLY A 195 -13.50 -3.93 10.08
N ILE A 196 -14.02 -3.27 9.06
CA ILE A 196 -15.06 -3.79 8.17
C ILE A 196 -14.50 -3.77 6.77
N VAL A 197 -14.56 -4.92 6.11
CA VAL A 197 -14.02 -5.10 4.77
C VAL A 197 -15.14 -5.54 3.82
N ASP A 198 -15.34 -4.78 2.76
CA ASP A 198 -16.14 -5.17 1.61
C ASP A 198 -15.19 -5.59 0.49
N PHE A 199 -15.38 -6.75 -0.12
CA PHE A 199 -14.55 -7.26 -1.21
C PHE A 199 -15.40 -7.50 -2.46
N ALA A 200 -14.86 -7.13 -3.62
CA ALA A 200 -15.44 -7.44 -4.93
C ALA A 200 -14.34 -7.88 -5.91
N ASN A 201 -14.69 -8.89 -6.71
CA ASN A 201 -13.92 -9.39 -7.85
C ASN A 201 -14.42 -8.76 -9.12
#